data_c3454aee492cc9ef0cde35a0041ceda4
#
_entry.id   c3454aee492cc9ef0cde35a0041ceda4
#
_cell.length_a   1.000
_cell.length_b   1.000
_cell.length_c   1.000
_cell.angle_alpha   90.00
_cell.angle_beta   90.00
_cell.angle_gamma   90.00
#
_symmetry.space_group_name_H-M   'P 1'
#
loop_
_entity.id
_entity.type
_entity.pdbx_description
1 polymer ?
#
loop_
_entity_poly.entity_id
_entity_poly.type
_entity_poly.pdbx_seq_one_letter_code
_entity_poly.pdbx_strand_id
1 'polypeptide(L)'
;MPLVRRRSGVYKRGEPNRKKGMPMPQSERSNVNNKNVLSVIMGGGAGTRLYPLTHERSKPAVPLAGKYRLVDIPISNCINSGLRRMYLLTQFNSASLHRHISSAYKFDHFAGGFVEILAAEQTPTTQSWYQGTADAVRKNLIHFLNNDFEYILILSGDQLYRMDFREIVEAHIQSKAEVTIATLPVERKPAGSLGIMQMDETNRITRFVEKPQEAETLDSLRIDPEWYGKLNIPEDREELFLASMGIYVFNRETLIELLDNDHTDFGKHIIPGAIKERQVFSHVFQGYWEDIGTIASFFEANLDAASDLPKFDFYNMEAPIFTHPRFLPASKINGAQIDHAVISDGCIINNAKITHSLVGIRSFIGAGTELNRVITFGGDAYESEESIRKAQADGRPRIGIGENCCIQNAIIDKNARIGNNVVISPEGKEENVDHKLYYIRDGIVVIPKNAVIPDGTRI
;
A
#
# COMPACT_ATOMS: atom_id res chain seq x y z
N MET A 1 -15.10 -30.78 -53.62
CA MET A 1 -15.15 -29.75 -52.55
C MET A 1 -13.87 -29.83 -51.76
N PRO A 2 -12.98 -28.82 -51.80
CA PRO A 2 -11.67 -28.90 -51.17
C PRO A 2 -11.69 -28.40 -49.71
N LEU A 3 -10.96 -29.16 -48.88
CA LEU A 3 -10.68 -28.86 -47.48
C LEU A 3 -9.85 -27.59 -47.35
N VAL A 4 -10.38 -26.57 -46.62
CA VAL A 4 -9.65 -25.38 -46.23
C VAL A 4 -8.74 -25.71 -45.06
N ARG A 5 -7.44 -25.78 -45.30
CA ARG A 5 -6.40 -25.80 -44.26
C ARG A 5 -6.32 -24.44 -43.57
N ARG A 6 -6.74 -24.36 -42.29
CA ARG A 6 -6.41 -23.23 -41.40
C ARG A 6 -4.92 -23.28 -41.06
N ARG A 7 -4.20 -22.26 -41.46
CA ARG A 7 -2.82 -22.01 -41.03
C ARG A 7 -2.86 -21.59 -39.56
N SER A 8 -2.26 -22.38 -38.70
CA SER A 8 -1.90 -22.01 -37.34
C SER A 8 -0.77 -20.96 -37.38
N GLY A 9 -1.07 -19.71 -37.13
CA GLY A 9 -0.07 -18.66 -36.90
C GLY A 9 0.61 -18.93 -35.58
N VAL A 10 1.86 -19.40 -35.63
CA VAL A 10 2.74 -19.47 -34.48
C VAL A 10 3.18 -18.01 -34.16
N TYR A 11 2.64 -17.45 -33.09
CA TYR A 11 3.19 -16.22 -32.51
C TYR A 11 4.61 -16.53 -32.03
N LYS A 12 5.60 -16.04 -32.78
CA LYS A 12 6.96 -15.93 -32.25
C LYS A 12 6.91 -14.91 -31.11
N ARG A 13 7.02 -15.38 -29.88
CA ARG A 13 7.36 -14.55 -28.72
C ARG A 13 8.71 -13.90 -29.01
N GLY A 14 8.72 -12.58 -29.20
CA GLY A 14 9.92 -11.80 -29.08
C GLY A 14 10.45 -11.96 -27.67
N GLU A 15 11.65 -12.53 -27.52
CA GLU A 15 12.34 -12.59 -26.24
C GLU A 15 12.59 -11.15 -25.77
N PRO A 16 12.12 -10.75 -24.58
CA PRO A 16 12.58 -9.50 -23.99
C PRO A 16 14.06 -9.67 -23.69
N ASN A 17 14.82 -8.68 -24.09
CA ASN A 17 16.27 -8.59 -23.95
C ASN A 17 16.64 -8.62 -22.44
N ARG A 18 16.73 -9.82 -21.87
CA ARG A 18 17.24 -10.09 -20.52
C ARG A 18 18.77 -9.95 -20.51
N LYS A 19 19.23 -8.73 -20.32
CA LYS A 19 20.51 -8.43 -19.65
C LYS A 19 20.12 -7.81 -18.32
N LYS A 20 20.20 -8.58 -17.41
CA LYS A 20 20.50 -9.20 -16.29
C LYS A 20 20.34 -8.53 -15.01
N GLY A 21 20.09 -9.06 -14.03
CA GLY A 21 20.70 -9.68 -12.92
C GLY A 21 20.38 -11.18 -12.84
N MET A 22 21.39 -11.98 -13.06
CA MET A 22 21.35 -13.34 -12.55
C MET A 22 21.10 -13.28 -11.05
N PRO A 23 20.13 -14.05 -10.50
CA PRO A 23 20.11 -14.24 -9.06
C PRO A 23 21.45 -14.85 -8.66
N MET A 24 22.14 -14.24 -7.71
CA MET A 24 23.33 -14.79 -7.11
C MET A 24 23.04 -16.21 -6.65
N PRO A 25 23.99 -17.18 -6.79
CA PRO A 25 23.81 -18.54 -6.27
C PRO A 25 23.43 -18.48 -4.79
N GLN A 26 22.55 -19.37 -4.35
CA GLN A 26 22.09 -19.39 -2.93
C GLN A 26 23.22 -19.53 -1.90
N SER A 27 24.41 -19.94 -2.33
CA SER A 27 25.63 -20.07 -1.50
C SER A 27 26.35 -18.74 -1.20
N GLU A 28 26.04 -17.64 -1.91
CA GLU A 28 26.63 -16.31 -1.66
C GLU A 28 25.62 -15.32 -1.04
N ARG A 29 24.46 -15.79 -0.61
CA ARG A 29 23.50 -14.97 0.13
C ARG A 29 24.11 -14.62 1.48
N SER A 30 24.28 -13.32 1.67
CA SER A 30 24.95 -12.62 2.75
C SER A 30 24.77 -13.20 4.15
N ASN A 31 25.82 -13.04 4.96
CA ASN A 31 25.87 -13.29 6.40
C ASN A 31 25.10 -12.26 7.25
N VAL A 32 24.11 -11.54 6.72
CA VAL A 32 23.23 -10.72 7.57
C VAL A 32 22.46 -11.66 8.47
N ASN A 33 22.84 -11.68 9.75
CA ASN A 33 22.08 -12.41 10.75
C ASN A 33 20.74 -11.68 10.93
N ASN A 34 19.69 -12.19 10.28
CA ASN A 34 18.35 -11.61 10.31
C ASN A 34 17.78 -11.43 11.73
N LYS A 35 18.41 -12.06 12.74
CA LYS A 35 18.08 -11.85 14.16
C LYS A 35 18.57 -10.51 14.71
N ASN A 36 19.53 -9.87 14.03
CA ASN A 36 20.09 -8.60 14.47
C ASN A 36 19.28 -7.39 13.97
N VAL A 37 18.21 -7.60 13.20
CA VAL A 37 17.34 -6.52 12.70
C VAL A 37 15.98 -6.56 13.37
N LEU A 38 15.54 -5.41 13.88
CA LEU A 38 14.18 -5.17 14.38
C LEU A 38 13.44 -4.28 13.39
N SER A 39 12.25 -4.67 12.96
CA SER A 39 11.45 -3.87 12.03
C SER A 39 10.34 -3.11 12.78
N VAL A 40 10.14 -1.85 12.44
CA VAL A 40 9.08 -1.00 13.00
C VAL A 40 8.25 -0.43 11.85
N ILE A 41 6.98 -0.81 11.80
CA ILE A 41 6.05 -0.37 10.75
C ILE A 41 5.16 0.74 11.31
N MET A 42 5.16 1.88 10.65
CA MET A 42 4.40 3.06 11.04
C MET A 42 2.97 2.96 10.54
N GLY A 43 2.03 2.62 11.41
CA GLY A 43 0.61 2.47 11.08
C GLY A 43 -0.31 3.58 11.62
N GLY A 44 0.22 4.72 12.00
CA GLY A 44 -0.41 5.64 12.92
C GLY A 44 -0.98 6.97 12.41
N GLY A 45 -0.86 7.32 11.14
CA GLY A 45 -1.38 8.59 10.61
C GLY A 45 -2.93 8.64 10.54
N ALA A 46 -3.52 9.84 10.67
CA ALA A 46 -4.98 10.05 10.55
C ALA A 46 -5.54 9.69 9.16
N GLY A 47 -4.70 9.69 8.11
CA GLY A 47 -5.08 9.30 6.75
C GLY A 47 -6.15 10.19 6.11
N THR A 48 -6.16 11.47 6.43
CA THR A 48 -7.21 12.43 5.99
C THR A 48 -7.36 12.54 4.48
N ARG A 49 -6.28 12.38 3.72
CA ARG A 49 -6.30 12.43 2.25
C ARG A 49 -6.99 11.22 1.60
N LEU A 50 -7.17 10.12 2.35
CA LEU A 50 -7.94 8.94 1.93
C LEU A 50 -9.37 8.92 2.50
N TYR A 51 -9.82 10.00 3.15
CA TYR A 51 -11.21 10.11 3.57
C TYR A 51 -12.15 10.10 2.34
N PRO A 52 -13.25 9.31 2.36
CA PRO A 52 -13.89 8.67 3.51
C PRO A 52 -13.46 7.23 3.82
N LEU A 53 -12.54 6.63 3.08
CA LEU A 53 -12.10 5.23 3.32
C LEU A 53 -11.47 5.04 4.71
N THR A 54 -10.94 6.10 5.30
CA THR A 54 -10.32 6.12 6.63
C THR A 54 -11.29 6.51 7.76
N HIS A 55 -12.57 6.72 7.47
CA HIS A 55 -13.56 7.11 8.46
C HIS A 55 -13.69 6.10 9.62
N GLU A 56 -13.75 4.79 9.30
CA GLU A 56 -13.92 3.72 10.29
C GLU A 56 -12.69 2.80 10.44
N ARG A 57 -11.57 3.13 9.81
CA ARG A 57 -10.32 2.36 9.87
C ARG A 57 -9.11 3.24 9.65
N SER A 58 -7.96 2.82 10.20
CA SER A 58 -6.68 3.44 9.89
C SER A 58 -6.28 3.23 8.42
N LYS A 59 -5.44 4.12 7.85
CA LYS A 59 -4.96 4.02 6.46
C LYS A 59 -4.35 2.65 6.16
N PRO A 60 -3.45 2.06 6.98
CA PRO A 60 -2.89 0.73 6.72
C PRO A 60 -3.92 -0.41 6.67
N ALA A 61 -5.11 -0.20 7.25
CA ALA A 61 -6.19 -1.18 7.24
C ALA A 61 -7.12 -1.07 6.03
N VAL A 62 -6.91 -0.12 5.12
CA VAL A 62 -7.72 0.03 3.90
C VAL A 62 -7.50 -1.20 3.01
N PRO A 63 -8.58 -1.83 2.48
CA PRO A 63 -8.48 -2.97 1.57
C PRO A 63 -7.74 -2.62 0.29
N LEU A 64 -6.92 -3.54 -0.22
CA LEU A 64 -6.12 -3.40 -1.43
C LEU A 64 -6.30 -4.66 -2.31
N ALA A 65 -6.36 -4.47 -3.63
CA ALA A 65 -6.40 -5.54 -4.63
C ALA A 65 -7.39 -6.68 -4.25
N GLY A 66 -8.56 -6.30 -3.75
CA GLY A 66 -9.70 -7.18 -3.47
C GLY A 66 -9.64 -7.97 -2.16
N LYS A 67 -8.49 -8.46 -1.71
CA LYS A 67 -8.39 -9.28 -0.49
C LYS A 67 -7.33 -8.87 0.51
N TYR A 68 -6.33 -8.08 0.09
CA TYR A 68 -5.23 -7.60 0.91
C TYR A 68 -5.62 -6.33 1.70
N ARG A 69 -4.68 -5.83 2.49
CA ARG A 69 -4.69 -4.49 3.07
C ARG A 69 -3.34 -3.82 2.82
N LEU A 70 -3.28 -2.51 2.87
CA LEU A 70 -2.03 -1.77 2.64
C LEU A 70 -0.89 -2.26 3.54
N VAL A 71 -1.15 -2.52 4.81
CA VAL A 71 -0.16 -3.02 5.77
C VAL A 71 0.40 -4.40 5.42
N ASP A 72 -0.30 -5.20 4.62
CA ASP A 72 0.20 -6.52 4.21
C ASP A 72 1.45 -6.40 3.33
N ILE A 73 1.65 -5.27 2.66
CA ILE A 73 2.81 -5.00 1.81
C ILE A 73 4.11 -4.97 2.62
N PRO A 74 4.33 -4.03 3.56
CA PRO A 74 5.58 -3.99 4.33
C PRO A 74 5.78 -5.24 5.19
N ILE A 75 4.73 -5.82 5.78
CA ILE A 75 4.84 -7.06 6.55
C ILE A 75 5.32 -8.21 5.67
N SER A 76 4.75 -8.36 4.46
CA SER A 76 5.16 -9.42 3.53
C SER A 76 6.60 -9.23 3.04
N ASN A 77 7.00 -8.00 2.76
CA ASN A 77 8.39 -7.70 2.40
C ASN A 77 9.35 -8.08 3.55
N CYS A 78 9.00 -7.79 4.81
CA CYS A 78 9.79 -8.24 5.97
C CYS A 78 9.86 -9.77 6.03
N ILE A 79 8.75 -10.47 5.91
CA ILE A 79 8.71 -11.95 5.96
C ILE A 79 9.56 -12.55 4.83
N ASN A 80 9.41 -12.05 3.59
CA ASN A 80 10.16 -12.51 2.43
C ASN A 80 11.67 -12.22 2.55
N SER A 81 12.04 -11.15 3.26
CA SER A 81 13.43 -10.81 3.60
C SER A 81 13.96 -11.59 4.81
N GLY A 82 13.15 -12.46 5.45
CA GLY A 82 13.52 -13.19 6.66
C GLY A 82 13.51 -12.36 7.94
N LEU A 83 13.08 -11.10 7.90
CA LEU A 83 12.97 -10.20 9.05
C LEU A 83 11.64 -10.44 9.77
N ARG A 84 11.65 -11.33 10.76
CA ARG A 84 10.42 -11.83 11.40
C ARG A 84 10.06 -11.16 12.72
N ARG A 85 10.83 -10.17 13.17
CA ARG A 85 10.59 -9.43 14.41
C ARG A 85 10.07 -8.03 14.06
N MET A 86 8.77 -7.82 14.20
CA MET A 86 8.09 -6.64 13.71
C MET A 86 7.19 -6.02 14.77
N TYR A 87 7.38 -4.73 15.02
CA TYR A 87 6.41 -3.89 15.74
C TYR A 87 5.59 -3.07 14.75
N LEU A 88 4.29 -2.95 15.01
CA LEU A 88 3.37 -2.11 14.26
C LEU A 88 2.84 -1.01 15.17
N LEU A 89 3.24 0.24 14.93
CA LEU A 89 2.81 1.39 15.72
C LEU A 89 1.46 1.89 15.22
N THR A 90 0.47 2.00 16.10
CA THR A 90 -0.90 2.39 15.73
C THR A 90 -1.44 3.49 16.64
N GLN A 91 -2.33 4.33 16.11
CA GLN A 91 -2.98 5.40 16.87
C GLN A 91 -4.46 5.57 16.52
N PHE A 92 -4.77 5.96 15.29
CA PHE A 92 -6.14 6.27 14.85
C PHE A 92 -6.87 5.04 14.33
N ASN A 93 -8.17 4.89 14.69
CA ASN A 93 -9.10 3.89 14.15
C ASN A 93 -8.49 2.47 14.02
N SER A 94 -7.71 2.06 15.01
CA SER A 94 -6.83 0.89 14.94
C SER A 94 -7.54 -0.47 15.10
N ALA A 95 -8.78 -0.52 15.61
CA ALA A 95 -9.48 -1.78 15.93
C ALA A 95 -9.58 -2.76 14.74
N SER A 96 -9.83 -2.23 13.51
CA SER A 96 -9.87 -3.05 12.30
C SER A 96 -8.49 -3.59 11.92
N LEU A 97 -7.43 -2.81 12.16
CA LEU A 97 -6.05 -3.20 11.93
C LEU A 97 -5.63 -4.28 12.91
N HIS A 98 -5.90 -4.12 14.21
CA HIS A 98 -5.62 -5.11 15.25
C HIS A 98 -6.23 -6.47 14.92
N ARG A 99 -7.53 -6.51 14.58
CA ARG A 99 -8.20 -7.77 14.19
C ARG A 99 -7.55 -8.41 12.97
N HIS A 100 -7.14 -7.62 11.98
CA HIS A 100 -6.49 -8.15 10.79
C HIS A 100 -5.14 -8.77 11.12
N ILE A 101 -4.27 -8.06 11.81
CA ILE A 101 -2.93 -8.53 12.17
C ILE A 101 -3.00 -9.80 13.01
N SER A 102 -3.83 -9.80 14.06
CA SER A 102 -3.99 -10.97 14.94
C SER A 102 -4.54 -12.22 14.24
N SER A 103 -5.27 -12.03 13.13
CA SER A 103 -5.83 -13.14 12.33
C SER A 103 -4.92 -13.56 11.18
N ALA A 104 -4.09 -12.65 10.65
CA ALA A 104 -3.28 -12.88 9.47
C ALA A 104 -1.91 -13.47 9.79
N TYR A 105 -1.25 -12.94 10.82
CA TYR A 105 0.16 -13.20 11.07
C TYR A 105 0.35 -13.93 12.41
N LYS A 106 0.71 -15.21 12.32
CA LYS A 106 1.04 -16.05 13.47
C LYS A 106 2.33 -16.79 13.16
N PHE A 107 3.35 -16.54 13.95
CA PHE A 107 4.58 -17.32 13.89
C PHE A 107 4.51 -18.46 14.90
N ASP A 108 5.10 -19.61 14.57
CA ASP A 108 5.20 -20.69 15.53
C ASP A 108 6.25 -20.34 16.61
N HIS A 109 6.06 -20.90 17.80
CA HIS A 109 6.89 -20.60 18.96
C HIS A 109 8.36 -21.03 18.82
N PHE A 110 8.66 -21.94 17.91
CA PHE A 110 10.00 -22.50 17.75
C PHE A 110 10.82 -21.78 16.69
N ALA A 111 10.15 -21.24 15.66
CA ALA A 111 10.83 -20.53 14.56
C ALA A 111 11.32 -19.14 14.97
N GLY A 112 10.83 -18.61 16.08
CA GLY A 112 11.06 -17.23 16.52
C GLY A 112 10.38 -16.21 15.59
N GLY A 113 10.19 -15.00 16.08
CA GLY A 113 9.52 -13.91 15.35
C GLY A 113 8.16 -13.57 15.93
N PHE A 114 7.73 -12.36 15.65
CA PHE A 114 6.45 -11.81 16.09
C PHE A 114 6.01 -10.66 15.16
N VAL A 115 4.71 -10.41 15.11
CA VAL A 115 4.13 -9.14 14.70
C VAL A 115 3.32 -8.62 15.88
N GLU A 116 3.85 -7.64 16.57
CA GLU A 116 3.28 -7.09 17.78
C GLU A 116 2.79 -5.66 17.54
N ILE A 117 1.60 -5.37 18.06
CA ILE A 117 0.99 -4.05 17.87
C ILE A 117 1.22 -3.22 19.12
N LEU A 118 1.83 -2.06 18.93
CA LEU A 118 2.00 -1.03 19.95
C LEU A 118 1.06 0.12 19.62
N ALA A 119 0.00 0.25 20.40
CA ALA A 119 -0.93 1.35 20.29
C ALA A 119 -0.42 2.56 21.07
N ALA A 120 -0.80 3.76 20.63
CA ALA A 120 -0.54 4.96 21.45
C ALA A 120 -1.24 4.82 22.81
N GLU A 121 -0.48 4.93 23.87
CA GLU A 121 -0.94 4.78 25.24
C GLU A 121 -0.81 6.11 26.00
N GLN A 122 -1.75 6.33 26.92
CA GLN A 122 -1.62 7.37 27.92
C GLN A 122 -1.02 6.76 29.19
N THR A 123 0.07 7.33 29.65
CA THR A 123 0.73 6.95 30.90
C THR A 123 0.62 8.08 31.90
N PRO A 124 0.91 7.85 33.19
CA PRO A 124 0.94 8.94 34.19
C PRO A 124 1.88 10.10 33.81
N THR A 125 2.92 9.81 33.01
CA THR A 125 3.92 10.79 32.57
C THR A 125 3.67 11.34 31.17
N THR A 126 2.83 10.68 30.35
CA THR A 126 2.59 11.06 28.95
C THR A 126 1.10 10.94 28.63
N GLN A 127 0.41 12.10 28.55
CA GLN A 127 -1.03 12.15 28.25
C GLN A 127 -1.33 12.46 26.78
N SER A 128 -0.32 12.67 25.95
CA SER A 128 -0.50 13.05 24.55
C SER A 128 -0.37 11.84 23.60
N TRP A 129 -1.19 11.86 22.56
CA TRP A 129 -1.05 10.99 21.39
C TRP A 129 0.30 11.21 20.71
N TYR A 130 0.69 10.33 19.78
CA TYR A 130 1.89 10.54 18.96
C TYR A 130 1.78 11.86 18.17
N GLN A 131 2.76 12.73 18.32
CA GLN A 131 2.79 14.02 17.67
C GLN A 131 3.47 13.99 16.28
N GLY A 132 3.98 12.83 15.90
CA GLY A 132 4.62 12.59 14.62
C GLY A 132 5.34 11.26 14.59
N THR A 133 6.03 11.01 13.50
CA THR A 133 6.69 9.72 13.24
C THR A 133 7.84 9.43 14.20
N ALA A 134 8.70 10.40 14.49
CA ALA A 134 9.80 10.26 15.43
C ALA A 134 9.30 10.15 16.88
N ASP A 135 8.27 10.92 17.27
CA ASP A 135 7.66 10.83 18.59
C ASP A 135 7.04 9.45 18.84
N ALA A 136 6.41 8.85 17.81
CA ALA A 136 5.86 7.51 17.92
C ALA A 136 6.96 6.47 18.20
N VAL A 137 8.09 6.55 17.53
CA VAL A 137 9.24 5.65 17.76
C VAL A 137 9.84 5.89 19.13
N ARG A 138 10.06 7.14 19.52
CA ARG A 138 10.62 7.53 20.84
C ARG A 138 9.78 6.97 21.99
N LYS A 139 8.47 7.16 21.96
CA LYS A 139 7.57 6.67 23.02
C LYS A 139 7.56 5.15 23.17
N ASN A 140 7.95 4.44 22.12
CA ASN A 140 8.00 2.98 22.11
C ASN A 140 9.42 2.40 22.27
N LEU A 141 10.46 3.22 22.42
CA LEU A 141 11.84 2.75 22.59
C LEU A 141 11.97 1.72 23.72
N ILE A 142 11.25 1.87 24.81
CA ILE A 142 11.27 0.93 25.94
C ILE A 142 10.91 -0.51 25.50
N HIS A 143 9.97 -0.67 24.59
CA HIS A 143 9.59 -1.99 24.06
C HIS A 143 10.65 -2.54 23.11
N PHE A 144 11.26 -1.68 22.30
CA PHE A 144 12.30 -2.09 21.35
C PHE A 144 13.54 -2.54 22.09
N LEU A 145 13.97 -1.80 23.11
CA LEU A 145 15.19 -2.05 23.88
C LEU A 145 15.15 -3.35 24.73
N ASN A 146 13.96 -3.91 24.93
CA ASN A 146 13.81 -5.23 25.52
C ASN A 146 14.22 -6.36 24.58
N ASN A 147 14.53 -6.05 23.32
CA ASN A 147 15.02 -7.01 22.34
C ASN A 147 16.51 -6.81 22.09
N ASP A 148 17.19 -7.89 21.75
CA ASP A 148 18.55 -7.85 21.25
C ASP A 148 18.53 -7.59 19.75
N PHE A 149 19.09 -6.45 19.30
CA PHE A 149 19.24 -6.05 17.90
C PHE A 149 20.37 -5.05 17.73
N GLU A 150 20.98 -5.03 16.57
CA GLU A 150 22.02 -4.07 16.17
C GLU A 150 21.44 -2.98 15.26
N TYR A 151 20.48 -3.35 14.41
CA TYR A 151 19.86 -2.48 13.40
C TYR A 151 18.37 -2.41 13.58
N ILE A 152 17.80 -1.22 13.33
CA ILE A 152 16.37 -1.03 13.30
C ILE A 152 15.94 -0.54 11.92
N LEU A 153 14.95 -1.23 11.33
CA LEU A 153 14.34 -0.90 10.04
C LEU A 153 13.00 -0.23 10.29
N ILE A 154 12.87 1.04 9.95
CA ILE A 154 11.62 1.81 10.07
C ILE A 154 10.95 1.87 8.71
N LEU A 155 9.67 1.51 8.65
CA LEU A 155 8.87 1.37 7.43
C LEU A 155 7.59 2.17 7.51
N SER A 156 7.14 2.73 6.38
CA SER A 156 5.77 3.22 6.23
C SER A 156 4.80 2.07 6.01
N GLY A 157 3.61 2.14 6.63
CA GLY A 157 2.58 1.09 6.57
C GLY A 157 1.54 1.27 5.45
N ASP A 158 1.77 2.17 4.49
CA ASP A 158 0.75 2.69 3.59
C ASP A 158 1.22 2.87 2.13
N GLN A 159 2.27 2.18 1.74
CA GLN A 159 2.90 2.24 0.42
C GLN A 159 2.80 0.91 -0.33
N LEU A 160 2.83 0.95 -1.64
CA LEU A 160 2.80 -0.22 -2.52
C LEU A 160 4.15 -0.39 -3.22
N TYR A 161 4.90 -1.42 -2.83
CA TYR A 161 6.22 -1.74 -3.37
C TYR A 161 6.61 -3.18 -3.02
N ARG A 162 7.58 -3.74 -3.75
CA ARG A 162 8.22 -5.00 -3.37
C ARG A 162 9.72 -4.78 -3.25
N MET A 163 10.27 -5.06 -2.06
CA MET A 163 11.66 -4.82 -1.73
C MET A 163 12.21 -5.97 -0.88
N ASP A 164 13.39 -6.44 -1.22
CA ASP A 164 14.18 -7.29 -0.34
C ASP A 164 14.98 -6.40 0.62
N PHE A 165 14.57 -6.36 1.86
CA PHE A 165 15.22 -5.51 2.86
C PHE A 165 16.62 -5.98 3.26
N ARG A 166 17.05 -7.17 2.84
CA ARG A 166 18.45 -7.60 3.02
C ARG A 166 19.39 -6.68 2.25
N GLU A 167 19.00 -6.24 1.06
CA GLU A 167 19.84 -5.37 0.21
C GLU A 167 20.15 -4.02 0.89
N ILE A 168 19.16 -3.36 1.48
CA ILE A 168 19.39 -2.09 2.17
C ILE A 168 20.18 -2.28 3.48
N VAL A 169 19.95 -3.38 4.22
CA VAL A 169 20.70 -3.68 5.44
C VAL A 169 22.16 -4.01 5.11
N GLU A 170 22.41 -4.77 4.05
CA GLU A 170 23.77 -5.04 3.56
C GLU A 170 24.49 -3.78 3.13
N ALA A 171 23.82 -2.92 2.35
CA ALA A 171 24.38 -1.63 1.94
C ALA A 171 24.72 -0.75 3.15
N HIS A 172 23.85 -0.74 4.18
CA HIS A 172 24.08 -0.05 5.44
C HIS A 172 25.35 -0.53 6.15
N ILE A 173 25.53 -1.85 6.28
CA ILE A 173 26.70 -2.45 6.92
C ILE A 173 27.97 -2.20 6.11
N GLN A 174 27.93 -2.40 4.80
CA GLN A 174 29.08 -2.23 3.90
C GLN A 174 29.59 -0.79 3.85
N SER A 175 28.68 0.19 3.83
CA SER A 175 29.04 1.61 3.85
C SER A 175 29.45 2.12 5.25
N LYS A 176 29.33 1.28 6.28
CA LYS A 176 29.49 1.68 7.69
C LYS A 176 28.61 2.88 8.03
N ALA A 177 27.41 2.91 7.47
CA ALA A 177 26.46 3.98 7.71
C ALA A 177 25.97 3.98 9.15
N GLU A 178 25.62 5.14 9.67
CA GLU A 178 24.87 5.29 10.91
C GLU A 178 23.35 5.35 10.61
N VAL A 179 23.01 5.89 9.43
CA VAL A 179 21.63 5.93 8.89
C VAL A 179 21.69 5.60 7.40
N THR A 180 20.78 4.77 6.93
CA THR A 180 20.58 4.54 5.49
C THR A 180 19.12 4.80 5.14
N ILE A 181 18.87 5.56 4.07
CA ILE A 181 17.54 5.93 3.57
C ILE A 181 17.32 5.24 2.24
N ALA A 182 16.22 4.50 2.11
CA ALA A 182 15.78 4.04 0.80
C ALA A 182 15.25 5.21 -0.02
N THR A 183 15.73 5.32 -1.24
CA THR A 183 15.41 6.42 -2.16
C THR A 183 15.04 5.89 -3.53
N LEU A 184 14.34 6.69 -4.30
CA LEU A 184 14.07 6.38 -5.71
C LEU A 184 14.02 7.67 -6.55
N PRO A 185 14.39 7.59 -7.84
CA PRO A 185 14.19 8.69 -8.78
C PRO A 185 12.70 8.89 -9.08
N VAL A 186 12.20 10.12 -8.96
CA VAL A 186 10.82 10.50 -9.26
C VAL A 186 10.77 11.69 -10.19
N GLU A 187 9.70 11.80 -10.97
CA GLU A 187 9.42 12.95 -11.82
C GLU A 187 9.04 14.19 -10.98
N ARG A 188 9.03 15.37 -11.62
CA ARG A 188 8.74 16.65 -10.95
C ARG A 188 7.39 16.68 -10.24
N LYS A 189 6.34 16.12 -10.85
CA LYS A 189 4.98 16.21 -10.30
C LYS A 189 4.83 15.60 -8.89
N PRO A 190 5.29 14.37 -8.61
CA PRO A 190 5.23 13.80 -7.25
C PRO A 190 6.27 14.40 -6.28
N ALA A 191 7.37 14.99 -6.78
CA ALA A 191 8.49 15.45 -5.94
C ALA A 191 8.07 16.47 -4.87
N GLY A 192 7.17 17.40 -5.17
CA GLY A 192 6.70 18.40 -4.20
C GLY A 192 5.92 17.83 -3.01
N SER A 193 5.52 16.55 -3.04
CA SER A 193 4.81 15.87 -1.94
C SER A 193 5.71 14.96 -1.10
N LEU A 194 6.98 14.79 -1.49
CA LEU A 194 7.95 13.87 -0.91
C LEU A 194 9.14 14.60 -0.30
N GLY A 195 9.91 13.93 0.54
CA GLY A 195 11.21 14.41 0.96
C GLY A 195 12.22 14.21 -0.18
N ILE A 196 12.84 15.27 -0.67
CA ILE A 196 13.80 15.24 -1.77
C ILE A 196 15.20 15.46 -1.26
N MET A 197 16.17 14.73 -1.81
CA MET A 197 17.54 14.76 -1.36
C MET A 197 18.56 14.82 -2.48
N GLN A 198 19.76 15.23 -2.10
CA GLN A 198 20.97 15.14 -2.92
C GLN A 198 21.98 14.23 -2.23
N MET A 199 22.80 13.55 -3.01
CA MET A 199 23.88 12.71 -2.55
C MET A 199 25.14 13.00 -3.33
N ASP A 200 26.29 12.61 -2.76
CA ASP A 200 27.59 12.65 -3.42
C ASP A 200 27.92 11.33 -4.17
N GLU A 201 29.10 11.26 -4.76
CA GLU A 201 29.58 10.11 -5.53
C GLU A 201 29.67 8.81 -4.72
N THR A 202 29.72 8.90 -3.40
CA THR A 202 29.76 7.77 -2.47
C THR A 202 28.38 7.30 -2.02
N ASN A 203 27.32 7.90 -2.54
CA ASN A 203 25.92 7.79 -2.11
C ASN A 203 25.66 8.38 -0.70
N ARG A 204 26.55 9.18 -0.16
CA ARG A 204 26.31 9.91 1.08
C ARG A 204 25.32 11.05 0.81
N ILE A 205 24.30 11.17 1.64
CA ILE A 205 23.31 12.24 1.52
C ILE A 205 23.89 13.55 2.04
N THR A 206 23.90 14.55 1.19
CA THR A 206 24.46 15.89 1.47
C THR A 206 23.40 16.94 1.78
N ARG A 207 22.17 16.75 1.27
CA ARG A 207 21.06 17.66 1.49
C ARG A 207 19.73 16.92 1.49
N PHE A 208 18.79 17.40 2.30
CA PHE A 208 17.42 16.90 2.39
C PHE A 208 16.45 18.05 2.55
N VAL A 209 15.36 18.07 1.79
CA VAL A 209 14.28 19.04 1.89
C VAL A 209 12.94 18.32 1.91
N GLU A 210 12.21 18.44 3.01
CA GLU A 210 10.88 17.83 3.14
C GLU A 210 9.83 18.65 2.39
N LYS A 211 9.21 18.03 1.39
CA LYS A 211 8.12 18.59 0.59
C LYS A 211 8.41 19.98 0.05
N PRO A 212 9.42 20.14 -0.81
CA PRO A 212 9.77 21.43 -1.40
C PRO A 212 8.59 22.00 -2.20
N GLN A 213 8.11 23.19 -1.84
CA GLN A 213 6.99 23.86 -2.51
C GLN A 213 7.46 24.89 -3.53
N GLU A 214 8.65 25.45 -3.34
CA GLU A 214 9.20 26.47 -4.21
C GLU A 214 9.90 25.84 -5.42
N ALA A 215 9.58 26.32 -6.62
CA ALA A 215 10.16 25.82 -7.86
C ALA A 215 11.69 25.90 -7.89
N GLU A 216 12.26 27.03 -7.43
CA GLU A 216 13.72 27.24 -7.35
C GLU A 216 14.40 26.23 -6.41
N THR A 217 13.78 25.97 -5.26
CA THR A 217 14.27 24.95 -4.31
C THR A 217 14.25 23.58 -4.94
N LEU A 218 13.16 23.22 -5.62
CA LEU A 218 13.05 21.95 -6.32
C LEU A 218 14.08 21.83 -7.44
N ASP A 219 14.23 22.87 -8.28
CA ASP A 219 15.21 22.89 -9.37
C ASP A 219 16.65 22.67 -8.87
N SER A 220 16.98 23.22 -7.69
CA SER A 220 18.29 23.01 -7.06
C SER A 220 18.55 21.57 -6.57
N LEU A 221 17.52 20.73 -6.49
CA LEU A 221 17.58 19.34 -6.03
C LEU A 221 17.50 18.33 -7.17
N ARG A 222 17.53 18.77 -8.41
CA ARG A 222 17.51 17.88 -9.59
C ARG A 222 18.71 16.93 -9.57
N ILE A 223 18.48 15.70 -9.99
CA ILE A 223 19.57 14.75 -10.25
C ILE A 223 20.32 15.20 -11.49
N ASP A 224 21.64 15.29 -11.39
CA ASP A 224 22.48 15.59 -12.54
C ASP A 224 22.37 14.44 -13.56
N PRO A 225 22.13 14.72 -14.84
CA PRO A 225 22.06 13.71 -15.88
C PRO A 225 23.30 12.82 -15.99
N GLU A 226 24.48 13.29 -15.60
CA GLU A 226 25.70 12.49 -15.55
C GLU A 226 25.58 11.26 -14.62
N TRP A 227 24.64 11.31 -13.67
CA TRP A 227 24.38 10.24 -12.71
C TRP A 227 23.38 9.19 -13.20
N TYR A 228 22.69 9.46 -14.31
CA TYR A 228 21.63 8.57 -14.80
C TYR A 228 22.17 7.15 -15.07
N GLY A 229 23.35 7.04 -15.72
CA GLY A 229 23.99 5.75 -15.95
C GLY A 229 24.35 5.00 -14.66
N LYS A 230 24.84 5.71 -13.64
CA LYS A 230 25.16 5.15 -12.31
C LYS A 230 23.89 4.67 -11.56
N LEU A 231 22.78 5.39 -11.74
CA LEU A 231 21.51 5.10 -11.11
C LEU A 231 20.63 4.14 -11.92
N ASN A 232 21.14 3.61 -13.05
CA ASN A 232 20.36 2.82 -14.02
C ASN A 232 19.08 3.51 -14.50
N ILE A 233 19.13 4.83 -14.63
CA ILE A 233 18.03 5.63 -15.16
C ILE A 233 18.19 5.68 -16.69
N PRO A 234 17.13 5.46 -17.48
CA PRO A 234 17.16 5.67 -18.92
C PRO A 234 17.50 7.11 -19.28
N GLU A 235 18.38 7.31 -20.29
CA GLU A 235 18.84 8.64 -20.71
C GLU A 235 17.75 9.53 -21.32
N ASP A 236 16.65 8.92 -21.76
CA ASP A 236 15.48 9.61 -22.33
C ASP A 236 14.55 10.22 -21.28
N ARG A 237 14.84 10.03 -19.99
CA ARG A 237 14.07 10.62 -18.89
C ARG A 237 14.48 12.08 -18.67
N GLU A 238 13.46 12.92 -18.65
CA GLU A 238 13.63 14.33 -18.29
C GLU A 238 13.60 14.48 -16.77
N GLU A 239 14.12 15.56 -16.26
CA GLU A 239 14.06 16.05 -14.86
C GLU A 239 13.63 15.08 -13.77
N LEU A 240 14.61 14.44 -13.14
CA LEU A 240 14.35 13.53 -12.01
C LEU A 240 14.90 14.08 -10.69
N PHE A 241 14.26 13.66 -9.62
CA PHE A 241 14.56 14.04 -8.24
C PHE A 241 14.71 12.78 -7.38
N LEU A 242 15.67 12.76 -6.48
CA LEU A 242 15.87 11.62 -5.59
C LEU A 242 14.96 11.75 -4.37
N ALA A 243 13.90 10.96 -4.33
CA ALA A 243 12.89 11.02 -3.28
C ALA A 243 13.13 9.98 -2.18
N SER A 244 12.83 10.34 -0.94
CA SER A 244 12.76 9.42 0.20
C SER A 244 11.53 8.53 0.09
N MET A 245 11.72 7.23 0.25
CA MET A 245 10.62 6.28 0.39
C MET A 245 10.04 6.23 1.81
N GLY A 246 10.59 6.99 2.78
CA GLY A 246 10.19 6.85 4.19
C GLY A 246 10.58 5.50 4.81
N ILE A 247 11.61 4.87 4.27
CA ILE A 247 12.21 3.61 4.73
C ILE A 247 13.61 3.92 5.21
N TYR A 248 13.89 3.60 6.47
CA TYR A 248 15.15 3.96 7.13
C TYR A 248 15.77 2.75 7.84
N VAL A 249 17.09 2.60 7.75
CA VAL A 249 17.87 1.70 8.59
C VAL A 249 18.76 2.56 9.51
N PHE A 250 18.72 2.29 10.80
CA PHE A 250 19.58 2.95 11.80
C PHE A 250 20.38 1.91 12.56
N ASN A 251 21.60 2.28 12.98
CA ASN A 251 22.22 1.62 14.11
C ASN A 251 21.41 1.87 15.37
N ARG A 252 21.36 0.89 16.28
CA ARG A 252 20.62 0.99 17.55
C ARG A 252 21.00 2.24 18.35
N GLU A 253 22.27 2.43 18.60
CA GLU A 253 22.81 3.54 19.38
C GLU A 253 22.51 4.88 18.71
N THR A 254 22.73 4.97 17.40
CA THR A 254 22.47 6.18 16.63
C THR A 254 21.00 6.58 16.71
N LEU A 255 20.06 5.62 16.63
CA LEU A 255 18.64 5.94 16.77
C LEU A 255 18.32 6.49 18.15
N ILE A 256 18.86 5.88 19.22
CA ILE A 256 18.64 6.33 20.60
C ILE A 256 19.13 7.77 20.76
N GLU A 257 20.34 8.09 20.30
CA GLU A 257 20.94 9.43 20.37
C GLU A 257 20.16 10.46 19.55
N LEU A 258 19.76 10.10 18.32
CA LEU A 258 18.97 10.98 17.45
C LEU A 258 17.54 11.25 17.96
N LEU A 259 17.02 10.40 18.83
CA LEU A 259 15.71 10.59 19.45
C LEU A 259 15.75 11.19 20.85
N ASP A 260 16.92 11.47 21.40
CA ASP A 260 17.08 12.14 22.71
C ASP A 260 16.82 13.67 22.60
N ASN A 261 15.62 14.00 22.18
CA ASN A 261 15.11 15.38 22.01
C ASN A 261 13.57 15.35 21.87
N ASP A 262 12.95 16.53 21.70
CA ASP A 262 11.50 16.66 21.55
C ASP A 262 11.02 16.76 20.08
N HIS A 263 11.88 16.52 19.11
CA HIS A 263 11.52 16.55 17.70
C HIS A 263 10.53 15.44 17.35
N THR A 264 9.50 15.78 16.59
CA THR A 264 8.35 14.89 16.38
C THR A 264 8.38 14.10 15.08
N ASP A 265 9.15 14.53 14.08
CA ASP A 265 9.07 13.99 12.72
C ASP A 265 10.45 13.63 12.14
N PHE A 266 10.57 12.46 11.53
CA PHE A 266 11.82 12.03 10.91
C PHE A 266 12.24 12.94 9.75
N GLY A 267 11.34 13.18 8.80
CA GLY A 267 11.64 13.95 7.59
C GLY A 267 11.90 15.43 7.86
N LYS A 268 11.14 16.03 8.78
CA LYS A 268 11.27 17.47 9.08
C LYS A 268 12.43 17.81 10.00
N HIS A 269 12.78 16.91 10.91
CA HIS A 269 13.70 17.26 11.99
C HIS A 269 14.87 16.30 12.11
N ILE A 270 14.60 15.00 12.29
CA ILE A 270 15.65 14.04 12.64
C ILE A 270 16.62 13.83 11.48
N ILE A 271 16.14 13.57 10.26
CA ILE A 271 17.00 13.32 9.10
C ILE A 271 17.81 14.58 8.71
N PRO A 272 17.22 15.78 8.60
CA PRO A 272 17.99 17.00 8.34
C PRO A 272 19.08 17.30 9.39
N GLY A 273 18.83 16.96 10.66
CA GLY A 273 19.82 17.03 11.73
C GLY A 273 20.93 15.99 11.56
N ALA A 274 20.55 14.73 11.34
CA ALA A 274 21.47 13.63 11.19
C ALA A 274 22.46 13.82 10.03
N ILE A 275 22.03 14.35 8.88
CA ILE A 275 22.90 14.61 7.72
C ILE A 275 24.11 15.49 8.05
N LYS A 276 23.96 16.41 8.99
CA LYS A 276 25.03 17.34 9.38
C LYS A 276 26.11 16.71 10.26
N GLU A 277 25.74 15.72 11.05
CA GLU A 277 26.58 15.20 12.15
C GLU A 277 26.91 13.71 12.01
N ARG A 278 26.20 12.98 11.15
CA ARG A 278 26.26 11.53 11.03
C ARG A 278 26.59 11.06 9.62
N GLN A 279 26.91 9.78 9.50
CA GLN A 279 27.11 9.11 8.21
C GLN A 279 25.76 8.62 7.68
N VAL A 280 25.12 9.47 6.86
CA VAL A 280 23.80 9.18 6.26
C VAL A 280 23.96 8.84 4.79
N PHE A 281 23.54 7.65 4.38
CA PHE A 281 23.69 7.16 3.01
C PHE A 281 22.34 6.88 2.35
N SER A 282 22.35 6.95 1.03
CA SER A 282 21.24 6.58 0.17
C SER A 282 21.39 5.14 -0.32
N HIS A 283 20.30 4.37 -0.22
CA HIS A 283 20.14 3.11 -0.96
C HIS A 283 19.11 3.34 -2.05
N VAL A 284 19.55 3.41 -3.31
CA VAL A 284 18.68 3.69 -4.44
C VAL A 284 17.92 2.44 -4.84
N PHE A 285 16.62 2.46 -4.62
CA PHE A 285 15.71 1.37 -4.96
C PHE A 285 15.44 1.29 -6.46
N GLN A 286 15.46 0.08 -7.01
CA GLN A 286 15.20 -0.21 -8.40
C GLN A 286 13.93 -1.04 -8.51
N GLY A 287 12.77 -0.40 -8.57
CA GLY A 287 11.50 -1.11 -8.67
C GLY A 287 10.30 -0.17 -8.64
N TYR A 288 9.11 -0.77 -8.74
CA TYR A 288 7.87 -0.02 -8.60
C TYR A 288 7.63 0.35 -7.13
N TRP A 289 7.36 1.62 -6.91
CA TRP A 289 6.93 2.17 -5.62
C TRP A 289 5.87 3.24 -5.84
N GLU A 290 4.84 3.22 -5.02
CA GLU A 290 3.76 4.21 -5.05
C GLU A 290 3.34 4.60 -3.63
N ASP A 291 3.29 5.91 -3.34
CA ASP A 291 2.61 6.44 -2.15
C ASP A 291 1.10 6.47 -2.41
N ILE A 292 0.39 5.52 -1.82
CA ILE A 292 -1.06 5.46 -1.90
C ILE A 292 -1.65 6.46 -0.90
N GLY A 293 -1.47 7.75 -1.20
CA GLY A 293 -1.80 8.85 -0.29
C GLY A 293 -3.14 9.53 -0.54
N THR A 294 -3.74 9.41 -1.73
CA THR A 294 -4.99 10.07 -2.13
C THR A 294 -5.99 9.06 -2.68
N ILE A 295 -7.26 9.47 -2.81
CA ILE A 295 -8.29 8.62 -3.43
C ILE A 295 -7.93 8.31 -4.88
N ALA A 296 -7.39 9.27 -5.63
CA ALA A 296 -6.95 9.05 -7.02
C ALA A 296 -5.82 8.02 -7.10
N SER A 297 -4.72 8.20 -6.34
CA SER A 297 -3.60 7.25 -6.37
C SER A 297 -4.02 5.86 -5.89
N PHE A 298 -4.87 5.78 -4.87
CA PHE A 298 -5.45 4.52 -4.40
C PHE A 298 -6.29 3.84 -5.47
N PHE A 299 -7.15 4.59 -6.16
CA PHE A 299 -8.04 4.07 -7.20
C PHE A 299 -7.25 3.52 -8.37
N GLU A 300 -6.31 4.29 -8.92
CA GLU A 300 -5.52 3.87 -10.06
C GLU A 300 -4.59 2.68 -9.72
N ALA A 301 -3.95 2.67 -8.55
CA ALA A 301 -3.11 1.55 -8.11
C ALA A 301 -3.90 0.22 -7.95
N ASN A 302 -5.17 0.30 -7.53
CA ASN A 302 -6.04 -0.88 -7.48
C ASN A 302 -6.46 -1.34 -8.87
N LEU A 303 -6.86 -0.42 -9.76
CA LEU A 303 -7.29 -0.77 -11.12
C LEU A 303 -6.12 -1.29 -11.97
N ASP A 304 -4.89 -0.80 -11.73
CA ASP A 304 -3.68 -1.31 -12.38
C ASP A 304 -3.51 -2.83 -12.16
N ALA A 305 -3.94 -3.37 -11.02
CA ALA A 305 -3.92 -4.81 -10.76
C ALA A 305 -4.78 -5.64 -11.73
N ALA A 306 -5.72 -5.01 -12.42
CA ALA A 306 -6.57 -5.63 -13.44
C ALA A 306 -6.06 -5.40 -14.87
N SER A 307 -4.95 -4.71 -15.07
CA SER A 307 -4.32 -4.49 -16.37
C SER A 307 -3.59 -5.76 -16.88
N ASP A 308 -3.27 -5.81 -18.17
CA ASP A 308 -2.52 -6.92 -18.76
C ASP A 308 -1.14 -7.13 -18.15
N LEU A 309 -0.46 -6.01 -17.82
CA LEU A 309 0.86 -5.99 -17.21
C LEU A 309 0.86 -5.01 -16.02
N PRO A 310 0.38 -5.44 -14.86
CA PRO A 310 0.32 -4.58 -13.69
C PRO A 310 1.72 -4.16 -13.22
N LYS A 311 1.86 -2.91 -12.82
CA LYS A 311 3.12 -2.37 -12.29
C LYS A 311 3.55 -3.09 -11.01
N PHE A 312 2.57 -3.44 -10.16
CA PHE A 312 2.78 -4.30 -9.01
C PHE A 312 2.21 -5.69 -9.25
N ASP A 313 3.09 -6.68 -9.40
CA ASP A 313 2.71 -8.07 -9.65
C ASP A 313 2.33 -8.82 -8.36
N PHE A 314 1.03 -9.04 -8.13
CA PHE A 314 0.54 -9.86 -7.02
C PHE A 314 0.74 -11.37 -7.22
N TYR A 315 1.13 -11.82 -8.43
CA TYR A 315 1.30 -13.23 -8.77
C TYR A 315 2.75 -13.73 -8.63
N ASN A 316 3.64 -12.90 -8.09
CA ASN A 316 5.03 -13.29 -7.86
C ASN A 316 5.12 -14.35 -6.74
N MET A 317 5.46 -15.57 -7.11
CA MET A 317 5.56 -16.70 -6.19
C MET A 317 6.85 -16.73 -5.37
N GLU A 318 7.88 -16.02 -5.79
CA GLU A 318 9.16 -15.93 -5.04
C GLU A 318 9.07 -14.97 -3.85
N ALA A 319 8.20 -13.95 -3.96
CA ALA A 319 7.95 -12.97 -2.91
C ALA A 319 6.44 -12.68 -2.79
N PRO A 320 5.63 -13.65 -2.33
CA PRO A 320 4.18 -13.52 -2.24
C PRO A 320 3.77 -12.46 -1.20
N ILE A 321 2.61 -11.84 -1.42
CA ILE A 321 1.99 -10.99 -0.41
C ILE A 321 1.09 -11.84 0.48
N PHE A 322 1.45 -11.95 1.74
CA PHE A 322 0.67 -12.67 2.76
C PHE A 322 -0.47 -11.79 3.28
N THR A 323 -1.60 -12.42 3.58
CA THR A 323 -2.77 -11.77 4.16
C THR A 323 -3.58 -12.77 4.98
N HIS A 324 -4.66 -12.33 5.59
CA HIS A 324 -5.56 -13.18 6.36
C HIS A 324 -6.15 -14.33 5.51
N PRO A 325 -5.85 -15.61 5.82
CA PRO A 325 -6.42 -16.78 5.12
C PRO A 325 -7.88 -16.97 5.56
N ARG A 326 -8.82 -16.48 4.76
CA ARG A 326 -10.24 -16.45 5.14
C ARG A 326 -11.01 -17.73 4.84
N PHE A 327 -10.36 -18.72 4.20
CA PHE A 327 -10.97 -20.02 3.82
C PHE A 327 -12.32 -19.87 3.11
N LEU A 328 -12.39 -18.94 2.15
CA LEU A 328 -13.60 -18.68 1.38
C LEU A 328 -13.78 -19.71 0.27
N PRO A 329 -15.03 -20.00 -0.15
CA PRO A 329 -15.27 -20.80 -1.33
C PRO A 329 -14.81 -20.07 -2.59
N ALA A 330 -14.64 -20.78 -3.68
CA ALA A 330 -14.44 -20.19 -4.99
C ALA A 330 -15.61 -19.26 -5.37
N SER A 331 -15.35 -18.26 -6.20
CA SER A 331 -16.37 -17.33 -6.67
C SER A 331 -17.32 -18.06 -7.65
N LYS A 332 -18.63 -17.83 -7.47
CA LYS A 332 -19.70 -18.35 -8.33
C LYS A 332 -20.09 -17.30 -9.35
N ILE A 333 -19.88 -17.60 -10.65
CA ILE A 333 -20.14 -16.68 -11.74
C ILE A 333 -21.14 -17.33 -12.70
N ASN A 334 -22.30 -16.68 -12.89
CA ASN A 334 -23.38 -17.15 -13.74
C ASN A 334 -23.62 -16.13 -14.86
N GLY A 335 -23.35 -16.51 -16.12
CA GLY A 335 -23.68 -15.73 -17.31
C GLY A 335 -23.03 -14.34 -17.41
N ALA A 336 -22.01 -14.04 -16.63
CA ALA A 336 -21.35 -12.73 -16.62
C ALA A 336 -20.38 -12.56 -17.81
N GLN A 337 -20.25 -11.33 -18.29
CA GLN A 337 -19.21 -10.87 -19.21
C GLN A 337 -18.14 -10.13 -18.42
N ILE A 338 -16.92 -10.62 -18.44
CA ILE A 338 -15.83 -10.10 -17.62
C ILE A 338 -14.64 -9.79 -18.52
N ASP A 339 -14.12 -8.57 -18.40
CA ASP A 339 -12.98 -8.10 -19.16
C ASP A 339 -12.09 -7.22 -18.27
N HIS A 340 -10.78 -7.48 -18.24
CA HIS A 340 -9.80 -6.75 -17.40
C HIS A 340 -10.28 -6.58 -15.95
N ALA A 341 -10.55 -7.69 -15.26
CA ALA A 341 -11.08 -7.64 -13.91
C ALA A 341 -10.37 -8.60 -12.94
N VAL A 342 -10.18 -8.15 -11.71
CA VAL A 342 -9.77 -9.01 -10.60
C VAL A 342 -11.01 -9.37 -9.76
N ILE A 343 -11.30 -10.65 -9.63
CA ILE A 343 -12.42 -11.16 -8.83
C ILE A 343 -11.87 -11.98 -7.67
N SER A 344 -12.14 -11.51 -6.46
CA SER A 344 -11.67 -12.19 -5.24
C SER A 344 -12.54 -13.38 -4.85
N ASP A 345 -12.07 -14.13 -3.84
CA ASP A 345 -12.74 -15.34 -3.36
C ASP A 345 -14.15 -15.06 -2.78
N GLY A 346 -15.05 -16.03 -2.94
CA GLY A 346 -16.35 -16.05 -2.32
C GLY A 346 -17.40 -15.10 -2.91
N CYS A 347 -17.18 -14.58 -4.13
CA CYS A 347 -18.14 -13.71 -4.79
C CYS A 347 -19.29 -14.50 -5.42
N ILE A 348 -20.46 -13.87 -5.54
CA ILE A 348 -21.62 -14.36 -6.29
C ILE A 348 -21.99 -13.30 -7.32
N ILE A 349 -21.83 -13.62 -8.61
CA ILE A 349 -22.03 -12.69 -9.72
C ILE A 349 -23.03 -13.32 -10.70
N ASN A 350 -24.13 -12.62 -10.99
CA ASN A 350 -25.19 -13.11 -11.87
C ASN A 350 -25.40 -12.18 -13.05
N ASN A 351 -25.29 -12.69 -14.29
CA ASN A 351 -25.59 -12.00 -15.55
C ASN A 351 -25.16 -10.52 -15.58
N ALA A 352 -23.95 -10.24 -15.07
CA ALA A 352 -23.39 -8.90 -14.97
C ALA A 352 -22.33 -8.65 -16.04
N LYS A 353 -22.09 -7.39 -16.37
CA LYS A 353 -20.97 -6.96 -17.21
C LYS A 353 -19.96 -6.20 -16.34
N ILE A 354 -18.72 -6.68 -16.31
CA ILE A 354 -17.67 -6.14 -15.44
C ILE A 354 -16.45 -5.83 -16.29
N THR A 355 -16.05 -4.56 -16.32
CA THR A 355 -14.96 -4.09 -17.17
C THR A 355 -14.00 -3.23 -16.35
N HIS A 356 -12.69 -3.43 -16.49
CA HIS A 356 -11.63 -2.66 -15.79
C HIS A 356 -11.93 -2.46 -14.30
N SER A 357 -12.29 -3.54 -13.60
CA SER A 357 -12.85 -3.43 -12.26
C SER A 357 -12.26 -4.45 -11.29
N LEU A 358 -12.36 -4.14 -10.01
CA LEU A 358 -11.88 -5.00 -8.95
C LEU A 358 -13.02 -5.36 -8.00
N VAL A 359 -13.30 -6.66 -7.89
CA VAL A 359 -14.40 -7.20 -7.06
C VAL A 359 -13.82 -7.86 -5.82
N GLY A 360 -13.99 -7.21 -4.67
CA GLY A 360 -13.51 -7.68 -3.38
C GLY A 360 -14.25 -8.88 -2.84
N ILE A 361 -13.69 -9.50 -1.80
CA ILE A 361 -14.18 -10.75 -1.21
C ILE A 361 -15.67 -10.69 -0.83
N ARG A 362 -16.39 -11.81 -1.03
CA ARG A 362 -17.82 -11.97 -0.68
C ARG A 362 -18.74 -10.94 -1.35
N SER A 363 -18.34 -10.34 -2.46
CA SER A 363 -19.23 -9.44 -3.18
C SER A 363 -20.42 -10.19 -3.78
N PHE A 364 -21.58 -9.58 -3.70
CA PHE A 364 -22.77 -9.97 -4.47
C PHE A 364 -23.03 -8.93 -5.55
N ILE A 365 -23.22 -9.37 -6.79
CA ILE A 365 -23.56 -8.53 -7.93
C ILE A 365 -24.78 -9.13 -8.64
N GLY A 366 -25.87 -8.35 -8.68
CA GLY A 366 -27.15 -8.73 -9.25
C GLY A 366 -27.18 -8.73 -10.79
N ALA A 367 -28.20 -9.36 -11.35
CA ALA A 367 -28.37 -9.52 -12.79
C ALA A 367 -28.58 -8.18 -13.50
N GLY A 368 -28.08 -8.06 -14.72
CA GLY A 368 -28.21 -6.84 -15.54
C GLY A 368 -27.33 -5.67 -15.07
N THR A 369 -26.50 -5.88 -14.05
CA THR A 369 -25.64 -4.81 -13.53
C THR A 369 -24.37 -4.68 -14.37
N GLU A 370 -24.01 -3.43 -14.67
CA GLU A 370 -22.79 -3.04 -15.37
C GLU A 370 -21.84 -2.28 -14.44
N LEU A 371 -20.60 -2.75 -14.35
CA LEU A 371 -19.51 -2.12 -13.62
C LEU A 371 -18.39 -1.74 -14.59
N ASN A 372 -17.97 -0.49 -14.56
CA ASN A 372 -16.85 0.00 -15.36
C ASN A 372 -15.94 0.90 -14.51
N ARG A 373 -14.70 0.51 -14.35
CA ARG A 373 -13.74 1.20 -13.45
C ARG A 373 -14.31 1.30 -12.03
N VAL A 374 -14.69 0.16 -11.45
CA VAL A 374 -15.29 0.09 -10.12
C VAL A 374 -14.42 -0.79 -9.21
N ILE A 375 -14.19 -0.32 -8.00
CA ILE A 375 -13.55 -1.09 -6.94
C ILE A 375 -14.61 -1.39 -5.89
N THR A 376 -14.91 -2.67 -5.64
CA THR A 376 -15.74 -3.06 -4.50
C THR A 376 -14.87 -3.71 -3.42
N PHE A 377 -15.12 -3.41 -2.14
CA PHE A 377 -14.43 -4.08 -1.03
C PHE A 377 -15.18 -5.30 -0.51
N GLY A 378 -16.40 -5.52 -1.00
CA GLY A 378 -17.23 -6.67 -0.67
C GLY A 378 -17.79 -6.67 0.75
N GLY A 379 -18.00 -7.86 1.32
CA GLY A 379 -18.61 -8.04 2.62
C GLY A 379 -17.65 -8.57 3.70
N ASP A 380 -17.90 -8.20 4.96
CA ASP A 380 -17.20 -8.78 6.11
C ASP A 380 -17.70 -10.20 6.41
N ALA A 381 -18.98 -10.50 6.10
CA ALA A 381 -19.60 -11.81 6.22
C ALA A 381 -20.67 -12.01 5.14
N TYR A 382 -21.12 -13.26 4.94
CA TYR A 382 -22.34 -13.53 4.20
C TYR A 382 -23.56 -13.23 5.06
N GLU A 383 -24.61 -12.68 4.47
CA GLU A 383 -25.90 -12.53 5.16
C GLU A 383 -26.65 -13.86 5.23
N SER A 384 -27.21 -14.18 6.38
CA SER A 384 -28.15 -15.29 6.51
C SER A 384 -29.47 -14.96 5.79
N GLU A 385 -30.25 -15.99 5.41
CA GLU A 385 -31.56 -15.79 4.82
C GLU A 385 -32.49 -14.96 5.73
N GLU A 386 -32.42 -15.17 7.04
CA GLU A 386 -33.17 -14.39 8.02
C GLU A 386 -32.78 -12.90 8.00
N SER A 387 -31.48 -12.61 7.96
CA SER A 387 -30.95 -11.24 7.86
C SER A 387 -31.41 -10.56 6.58
N ILE A 388 -31.39 -11.29 5.46
CA ILE A 388 -31.86 -10.77 4.17
C ILE A 388 -33.37 -10.44 4.23
N ARG A 389 -34.20 -11.38 4.74
CA ARG A 389 -35.65 -11.16 4.88
C ARG A 389 -35.97 -9.97 5.78
N LYS A 390 -35.26 -9.85 6.89
CA LYS A 390 -35.41 -8.69 7.80
C LYS A 390 -35.02 -7.38 7.13
N ALA A 391 -33.90 -7.35 6.41
CA ALA A 391 -33.49 -6.17 5.69
C ALA A 391 -34.53 -5.76 4.63
N GLN A 392 -35.07 -6.73 3.89
CA GLN A 392 -36.13 -6.51 2.90
C GLN A 392 -37.43 -5.97 3.53
N ALA A 393 -37.85 -6.52 4.68
CA ALA A 393 -39.00 -6.03 5.42
C ALA A 393 -38.80 -4.59 5.90
N ASP A 394 -37.57 -4.21 6.23
CA ASP A 394 -37.19 -2.82 6.60
C ASP A 394 -36.96 -1.92 5.39
N GLY A 395 -37.24 -2.37 4.15
CA GLY A 395 -36.99 -1.62 2.91
C GLY A 395 -35.51 -1.41 2.58
N ARG A 396 -34.61 -2.21 3.14
CA ARG A 396 -33.16 -2.11 2.91
C ARG A 396 -32.71 -3.19 1.92
N PRO A 397 -31.90 -2.84 0.91
CA PRO A 397 -31.25 -3.83 0.03
C PRO A 397 -30.36 -4.80 0.81
N ARG A 398 -30.06 -5.96 0.23
CA ARG A 398 -29.01 -6.86 0.74
C ARG A 398 -27.62 -6.23 0.61
N ILE A 399 -26.63 -6.77 1.33
CA ILE A 399 -25.22 -6.36 1.15
C ILE A 399 -24.76 -6.73 -0.27
N GLY A 400 -24.12 -5.77 -0.95
CA GLY A 400 -23.64 -5.90 -2.31
C GLY A 400 -24.37 -4.94 -3.27
N ILE A 401 -24.41 -5.30 -4.53
CA ILE A 401 -24.98 -4.50 -5.62
C ILE A 401 -26.21 -5.24 -6.17
N GLY A 402 -27.34 -4.53 -6.23
CA GLY A 402 -28.62 -5.05 -6.72
C GLY A 402 -28.62 -5.29 -8.22
N GLU A 403 -29.83 -5.43 -8.80
CA GLU A 403 -30.04 -5.72 -10.20
C GLU A 403 -30.15 -4.44 -11.05
N ASN A 404 -29.77 -4.56 -12.34
CA ASN A 404 -29.89 -3.50 -13.35
C ASN A 404 -29.21 -2.18 -12.93
N CYS A 405 -28.11 -2.25 -12.20
CA CYS A 405 -27.34 -1.07 -11.81
C CYS A 405 -26.32 -0.71 -12.90
N CYS A 406 -26.01 0.59 -13.03
CA CYS A 406 -24.94 1.09 -13.87
C CYS A 406 -23.99 1.92 -13.01
N ILE A 407 -22.77 1.43 -12.80
CA ILE A 407 -21.80 2.04 -11.88
C ILE A 407 -20.49 2.28 -12.61
N GLN A 408 -20.01 3.53 -12.55
CA GLN A 408 -18.78 3.95 -13.21
C GLN A 408 -17.91 4.82 -12.30
N ASN A 409 -16.59 4.67 -12.42
CA ASN A 409 -15.58 5.44 -11.68
C ASN A 409 -15.90 5.56 -10.18
N ALA A 410 -16.05 4.43 -9.50
CA ALA A 410 -16.52 4.40 -8.13
C ALA A 410 -15.76 3.41 -7.24
N ILE A 411 -15.67 3.74 -5.96
CA ILE A 411 -15.25 2.85 -4.88
C ILE A 411 -16.48 2.53 -4.03
N ILE A 412 -16.81 1.26 -3.91
CA ILE A 412 -17.88 0.76 -3.06
C ILE A 412 -17.25 0.12 -1.83
N ASP A 413 -17.34 0.78 -0.69
CA ASP A 413 -16.72 0.29 0.54
C ASP A 413 -17.50 -0.89 1.15
N LYS A 414 -16.91 -1.51 2.17
CA LYS A 414 -17.40 -2.75 2.77
C LYS A 414 -18.82 -2.66 3.29
N ASN A 415 -19.57 -3.75 3.10
CA ASN A 415 -20.94 -3.91 3.57
C ASN A 415 -21.91 -2.89 3.00
N ALA A 416 -21.55 -2.14 1.95
CA ALA A 416 -22.49 -1.25 1.28
C ALA A 416 -23.66 -2.05 0.68
N ARG A 417 -24.86 -1.46 0.74
CA ARG A 417 -26.12 -2.01 0.27
C ARG A 417 -26.63 -1.14 -0.87
N ILE A 418 -26.41 -1.58 -2.08
CA ILE A 418 -26.86 -0.87 -3.29
C ILE A 418 -28.13 -1.54 -3.77
N GLY A 419 -29.21 -0.77 -3.89
CA GLY A 419 -30.50 -1.24 -4.37
C GLY A 419 -30.51 -1.59 -5.86
N ASN A 420 -31.69 -1.85 -6.40
CA ASN A 420 -31.88 -2.15 -7.82
C ASN A 420 -32.02 -0.87 -8.65
N ASN A 421 -31.69 -0.93 -9.94
CA ASN A 421 -31.83 0.18 -10.90
C ASN A 421 -31.05 1.45 -10.47
N VAL A 422 -29.96 1.30 -9.73
CA VAL A 422 -29.13 2.40 -9.25
C VAL A 422 -28.12 2.80 -10.33
N VAL A 423 -27.96 4.12 -10.51
CA VAL A 423 -26.95 4.70 -11.41
C VAL A 423 -25.96 5.49 -10.58
N ILE A 424 -24.67 5.18 -10.68
CA ILE A 424 -23.58 5.90 -10.00
C ILE A 424 -22.55 6.32 -11.04
N SER A 425 -22.35 7.63 -11.19
CA SER A 425 -21.33 8.21 -12.08
C SER A 425 -20.90 9.59 -11.57
N PRO A 426 -19.63 9.95 -11.63
CA PRO A 426 -19.16 11.31 -11.33
C PRO A 426 -19.45 12.30 -12.48
N GLU A 427 -19.97 11.85 -13.62
CA GLU A 427 -20.16 12.67 -14.80
C GLU A 427 -21.10 13.86 -14.52
N GLY A 428 -20.67 15.07 -14.89
CA GLY A 428 -21.42 16.30 -14.68
C GLY A 428 -21.44 16.80 -13.23
N LYS A 429 -20.61 16.24 -12.34
CA LYS A 429 -20.48 16.66 -10.93
C LYS A 429 -19.16 17.34 -10.67
N GLU A 430 -19.07 18.05 -9.54
CA GLU A 430 -17.84 18.61 -9.03
C GLU A 430 -16.84 17.51 -8.60
N GLU A 431 -15.54 17.77 -8.72
CA GLU A 431 -14.49 16.82 -8.37
C GLU A 431 -14.47 16.44 -6.87
N ASN A 432 -15.00 17.32 -6.01
CA ASN A 432 -15.04 17.10 -4.57
C ASN A 432 -16.43 17.47 -4.03
N VAL A 433 -17.15 16.46 -3.51
CA VAL A 433 -18.51 16.61 -2.96
C VAL A 433 -18.63 15.82 -1.67
N ASP A 434 -19.26 16.44 -0.67
CA ASP A 434 -19.72 15.80 0.55
C ASP A 434 -21.24 15.67 0.53
N HIS A 435 -21.74 14.44 0.42
CA HIS A 435 -23.16 14.14 0.45
C HIS A 435 -23.47 13.09 1.52
N LYS A 436 -24.69 13.07 2.03
CA LYS A 436 -25.11 12.15 3.09
C LYS A 436 -24.91 10.66 2.74
N LEU A 437 -25.07 10.30 1.47
CA LEU A 437 -25.02 8.91 1.01
C LEU A 437 -23.69 8.55 0.33
N TYR A 438 -22.93 9.52 -0.15
CA TYR A 438 -21.70 9.31 -0.91
C TYR A 438 -20.77 10.52 -0.79
N TYR A 439 -19.55 10.32 -1.25
CA TYR A 439 -18.55 11.38 -1.43
C TYR A 439 -18.04 11.35 -2.88
N ILE A 440 -17.55 12.48 -3.37
CA ILE A 440 -16.71 12.51 -4.56
C ILE A 440 -15.36 13.06 -4.12
N ARG A 441 -14.28 12.44 -4.55
CA ARG A 441 -12.90 12.86 -4.31
C ARG A 441 -12.09 12.61 -5.57
N ASP A 442 -11.43 13.65 -6.03
CA ASP A 442 -10.65 13.60 -7.29
C ASP A 442 -11.47 13.06 -8.48
N GLY A 443 -12.76 13.41 -8.56
CA GLY A 443 -13.67 12.92 -9.58
C GLY A 443 -14.07 11.43 -9.47
N ILE A 444 -13.84 10.78 -8.33
CA ILE A 444 -14.21 9.39 -8.06
C ILE A 444 -15.32 9.35 -7.02
N VAL A 445 -16.41 8.64 -7.32
CA VAL A 445 -17.50 8.45 -6.35
C VAL A 445 -17.10 7.43 -5.31
N VAL A 446 -17.23 7.76 -4.04
CA VAL A 446 -16.97 6.84 -2.92
C VAL A 446 -18.26 6.60 -2.14
N ILE A 447 -18.74 5.37 -2.18
CA ILE A 447 -19.85 4.92 -1.34
C ILE A 447 -19.23 4.41 -0.03
N PRO A 448 -19.51 5.06 1.12
CA PRO A 448 -18.85 4.72 2.37
C PRO A 448 -19.31 3.36 2.92
N LYS A 449 -18.54 2.84 3.84
CA LYS A 449 -18.81 1.59 4.54
C LYS A 449 -20.19 1.59 5.19
N ASN A 450 -20.93 0.48 5.10
CA ASN A 450 -22.28 0.29 5.63
C ASN A 450 -23.35 1.23 5.02
N ALA A 451 -23.03 1.98 3.98
CA ALA A 451 -24.01 2.86 3.33
C ALA A 451 -25.16 2.06 2.73
N VAL A 452 -26.35 2.69 2.73
CA VAL A 452 -27.56 2.15 2.10
C VAL A 452 -27.98 3.09 0.99
N ILE A 453 -27.93 2.62 -0.25
CA ILE A 453 -28.37 3.33 -1.44
C ILE A 453 -29.68 2.72 -1.89
N PRO A 454 -30.81 3.42 -1.80
CA PRO A 454 -32.14 2.91 -2.17
C PRO A 454 -32.26 2.58 -3.66
N ASP A 455 -33.26 1.76 -4.01
CA ASP A 455 -33.61 1.45 -5.40
C ASP A 455 -33.84 2.73 -6.22
N GLY A 456 -33.41 2.70 -7.48
CA GLY A 456 -33.61 3.80 -8.43
C GLY A 456 -32.79 5.08 -8.15
N THR A 457 -31.91 5.08 -7.15
CA THR A 457 -31.05 6.24 -6.83
C THR A 457 -30.15 6.59 -8.01
N ARG A 458 -30.00 7.88 -8.29
CA ARG A 458 -29.07 8.41 -9.29
C ARG A 458 -28.03 9.33 -8.63
N ILE A 459 -26.81 8.92 -8.67
CA ILE A 459 -25.62 9.64 -8.17
C ILE A 459 -24.76 10.04 -9.35
#